data_1bf9b879730dfa59613f1d81a9190589
#
_entry.id   1bf9b879730dfa59613f1d81a9190589
#
_cell.length_a   1.000
_cell.length_b   1.000
_cell.length_c   1.000
_cell.angle_alpha   90.00
_cell.angle_beta   90.00
_cell.angle_gamma   90.00
#
_symmetry.space_group_name_H-M   'P 1'
#
loop_
_entity.id
_entity.type
_entity.pdbx_description
1 polymer ?
#
loop_
_entity_poly.entity_id
_entity_poly.type
_entity_poly.pdbx_seq_one_letter_code
_entity_poly.pdbx_strand_id
1 'polypeptide(L)'
;KISTATDIQGLDATMYSTSIALLNNTEIYKYNILAIPGPTIAQGGNSTAVVINKAIKYAEERGNTIVLVDPENYGQNNTTTAAGRVDDYDNSYAASYWPWCQVIDPDTGQRVFVPASTMVLGAYAKNDKLGEPWFAPAGVNRGVLDNVIRTEKTLTKANRDTLYNSRVNPIATFANVGVTVFGQKTLQKQASALDRVNVRRLLIALKRFVGGVGTNLVFEQNTTSTRNSFLSQVNPYLESVQQRQGLYAFKVVMDSSNNTADVI
;
A
#
# COMPACT_ATOMS: atom_id res chain seq x y z
N LYS A 1 20.86 12.70 -15.65
CA LYS A 1 20.29 12.32 -16.97
C LYS A 1 19.80 10.88 -16.86
N ILE A 2 18.50 10.68 -16.81
CA ILE A 2 17.90 9.36 -17.02
C ILE A 2 18.09 9.08 -18.51
N SER A 3 19.03 8.25 -18.85
CA SER A 3 19.34 7.94 -20.22
C SER A 3 18.78 6.56 -20.54
N THR A 4 17.77 6.51 -21.37
CA THR A 4 17.17 5.34 -22.00
C THR A 4 16.26 4.46 -21.13
N ALA A 5 15.31 3.79 -21.77
CA ALA A 5 14.26 2.94 -21.19
C ALA A 5 14.77 1.67 -20.45
N THR A 6 16.05 1.49 -20.34
CA THR A 6 16.70 0.32 -19.72
C THR A 6 17.38 0.62 -18.39
N ASP A 7 17.60 1.90 -18.07
CA ASP A 7 18.42 2.30 -16.93
C ASP A 7 17.68 3.32 -16.06
N ILE A 8 17.30 2.90 -14.86
CA ILE A 8 16.63 3.74 -13.87
C ILE A 8 17.67 4.11 -12.84
N GLN A 9 18.16 5.34 -12.86
CA GLN A 9 19.16 5.84 -11.92
C GLN A 9 20.45 4.96 -11.86
N GLY A 10 20.84 4.37 -12.97
CA GLY A 10 21.96 3.43 -13.02
C GLY A 10 21.62 1.99 -12.61
N LEU A 11 20.34 1.69 -12.35
CA LEU A 11 19.86 0.36 -12.00
C LEU A 11 19.01 -0.21 -13.14
N ASP A 12 19.22 -1.46 -13.49
CA ASP A 12 18.39 -2.17 -14.46
C ASP A 12 17.23 -2.95 -13.79
N ALA A 13 16.30 -3.42 -14.60
CA ALA A 13 15.15 -4.18 -14.12
C ALA A 13 15.55 -5.50 -13.44
N THR A 14 16.69 -6.07 -13.81
CA THR A 14 17.21 -7.31 -13.22
C THR A 14 17.67 -7.07 -11.79
N MET A 15 18.37 -5.96 -11.56
CA MET A 15 18.82 -5.57 -10.21
C MET A 15 17.63 -5.33 -9.28
N TYR A 16 16.60 -4.58 -9.73
CA TYR A 16 15.37 -4.42 -8.97
C TYR A 16 14.68 -5.76 -8.71
N SER A 17 14.61 -6.60 -9.73
CA SER A 17 13.97 -7.92 -9.64
C SER A 17 14.69 -8.83 -8.63
N THR A 18 16.00 -8.79 -8.59
CA THR A 18 16.81 -9.55 -7.65
C THR A 18 16.62 -9.00 -6.22
N SER A 19 16.60 -7.67 -6.07
CA SER A 19 16.35 -7.03 -4.78
C SER A 19 14.96 -7.36 -4.22
N ILE A 20 13.91 -7.37 -5.06
CA ILE A 20 12.57 -7.80 -4.65
C ILE A 20 12.58 -9.28 -4.22
N ALA A 21 13.32 -10.14 -4.93
CA ALA A 21 13.43 -11.56 -4.57
C ALA A 21 14.10 -11.79 -3.21
N LEU A 22 15.05 -10.93 -2.81
CA LEU A 22 15.65 -11.00 -1.47
C LEU A 22 14.61 -10.74 -0.36
N LEU A 23 13.61 -9.92 -0.63
CA LEU A 23 12.54 -9.62 0.32
C LEU A 23 11.58 -10.81 0.56
N ASN A 24 11.69 -11.91 -0.20
CA ASN A 24 10.88 -13.11 0.00
C ASN A 24 11.15 -13.79 1.36
N ASN A 25 12.29 -13.50 1.97
CA ASN A 25 12.56 -14.00 3.32
C ASN A 25 11.72 -13.23 4.35
N THR A 26 10.50 -13.74 4.59
CA THR A 26 9.51 -13.12 5.50
C THR A 26 9.89 -13.21 6.97
N GLU A 27 10.82 -14.06 7.33
CA GLU A 27 11.33 -14.19 8.71
C GLU A 27 12.25 -13.03 9.07
N ILE A 28 13.08 -12.60 8.11
CA ILE A 28 14.03 -11.50 8.30
C ILE A 28 13.36 -10.15 8.01
N TYR A 29 12.66 -10.02 6.87
CA TYR A 29 12.12 -8.75 6.41
C TYR A 29 10.64 -8.58 6.81
N LYS A 30 10.40 -7.92 7.95
CA LYS A 30 9.06 -7.68 8.50
C LYS A 30 8.61 -6.26 8.19
N TYR A 31 7.82 -6.06 7.13
CA TYR A 31 7.21 -4.78 6.74
C TYR A 31 5.81 -5.03 6.17
N ASN A 32 5.02 -3.98 6.03
CA ASN A 32 3.64 -4.04 5.53
C ASN A 32 3.37 -3.07 4.37
N ILE A 33 4.33 -2.23 4.03
CA ILE A 33 4.24 -1.28 2.92
C ILE A 33 5.56 -1.34 2.14
N LEU A 34 5.47 -1.35 0.81
CA LEU A 34 6.60 -1.30 -0.10
C LEU A 34 6.40 -0.16 -1.09
N ALA A 35 7.39 0.68 -1.25
CA ALA A 35 7.48 1.61 -2.37
C ALA A 35 8.83 1.44 -3.05
N ILE A 36 8.84 1.58 -4.36
CA ILE A 36 10.05 1.50 -5.19
C ILE A 36 10.15 2.83 -5.93
N PRO A 37 10.77 3.86 -5.33
CA PRO A 37 10.92 5.15 -5.99
C PRO A 37 11.83 5.04 -7.21
N GLY A 38 11.44 5.69 -8.30
CA GLY A 38 12.16 5.69 -9.58
C GLY A 38 11.39 5.01 -10.70
N PRO A 39 11.11 3.69 -10.63
CA PRO A 39 10.25 3.02 -11.61
C PRO A 39 8.83 3.58 -11.59
N THR A 40 8.30 3.86 -12.79
CA THR A 40 6.89 4.27 -12.97
C THR A 40 6.20 3.36 -13.98
N ILE A 41 4.87 3.34 -13.96
CA ILE A 41 4.10 2.58 -14.94
C ILE A 41 4.31 3.15 -16.36
N ALA A 42 4.48 4.47 -16.47
CA ALA A 42 4.64 5.19 -17.74
C ALA A 42 5.95 4.93 -18.48
N GLN A 43 6.98 4.48 -17.81
CA GLN A 43 8.26 4.21 -18.46
C GLN A 43 8.18 3.02 -19.42
N GLY A 44 7.01 2.79 -20.02
CA GLY A 44 6.67 1.72 -20.94
C GLY A 44 7.83 1.31 -21.83
N GLY A 45 8.24 0.11 -21.69
CA GLY A 45 9.35 -0.62 -22.27
C GLY A 45 9.60 -1.79 -21.34
N ASN A 46 10.26 -2.80 -21.80
CA ASN A 46 10.34 -4.09 -21.10
C ASN A 46 10.98 -4.06 -19.70
N SER A 47 11.49 -2.92 -19.22
CA SER A 47 12.28 -2.89 -17.98
C SER A 47 11.54 -2.40 -16.74
N THR A 48 10.75 -1.34 -16.80
CA THR A 48 10.16 -0.74 -15.58
C THR A 48 8.78 -1.24 -15.25
N ALA A 49 7.94 -1.45 -16.25
CA ALA A 49 6.65 -2.14 -16.06
C ALA A 49 6.86 -3.54 -15.47
N VAL A 50 7.94 -4.23 -15.87
CA VAL A 50 8.33 -5.53 -15.29
C VAL A 50 8.63 -5.41 -13.80
N VAL A 51 9.32 -4.36 -13.35
CA VAL A 51 9.62 -4.13 -11.91
C VAL A 51 8.32 -3.92 -11.13
N ILE A 52 7.43 -3.05 -11.62
CA ILE A 52 6.14 -2.77 -10.96
C ILE A 52 5.27 -4.02 -10.92
N ASN A 53 5.15 -4.75 -12.04
CA ASN A 53 4.38 -6.01 -12.10
C ASN A 53 4.93 -7.04 -11.11
N LYS A 54 6.26 -7.17 -11.03
CA LYS A 54 6.90 -8.08 -10.09
C LYS A 54 6.67 -7.67 -8.64
N ALA A 55 6.71 -6.38 -8.34
CA ALA A 55 6.43 -5.88 -7.00
C ALA A 55 4.98 -6.13 -6.58
N ILE A 56 4.02 -5.92 -7.49
CA ILE A 56 2.60 -6.17 -7.23
C ILE A 56 2.35 -7.67 -7.02
N LYS A 57 2.88 -8.52 -7.91
CA LYS A 57 2.77 -9.98 -7.78
C LYS A 57 3.40 -10.47 -6.47
N TYR A 58 4.58 -9.96 -6.14
CA TYR A 58 5.25 -10.24 -4.89
C TYR A 58 4.38 -9.88 -3.66
N ALA A 59 3.75 -8.70 -3.65
CA ALA A 59 2.88 -8.29 -2.55
C ALA A 59 1.64 -9.18 -2.42
N GLU A 60 1.07 -9.62 -3.55
CA GLU A 60 -0.05 -10.55 -3.59
C GLU A 60 0.33 -11.92 -3.02
N GLU A 61 1.43 -12.51 -3.49
CA GLU A 61 1.95 -13.79 -3.00
C GLU A 61 2.28 -13.74 -1.51
N ARG A 62 2.92 -12.68 -1.06
CA ARG A 62 3.24 -12.45 0.35
C ARG A 62 1.98 -12.26 1.21
N GLY A 63 0.95 -11.58 0.69
CA GLY A 63 -0.36 -11.40 1.33
C GLY A 63 -0.39 -10.49 2.56
N ASN A 64 0.74 -9.91 2.97
CA ASN A 64 0.86 -9.06 4.15
C ASN A 64 1.55 -7.69 3.88
N THR A 65 1.62 -7.29 2.62
CA THR A 65 2.27 -6.05 2.18
C THR A 65 1.40 -5.37 1.13
N ILE A 66 1.32 -4.04 1.15
CA ILE A 66 0.75 -3.21 0.09
C ILE A 66 1.87 -2.48 -0.64
N VAL A 67 1.78 -2.40 -1.98
CA VAL A 67 2.74 -1.68 -2.83
C VAL A 67 2.17 -0.32 -3.22
N LEU A 68 2.98 0.73 -3.09
CA LEU A 68 2.67 2.05 -3.61
C LEU A 68 3.38 2.25 -4.93
N VAL A 69 2.64 2.66 -5.96
CA VAL A 69 3.16 2.81 -7.33
C VAL A 69 2.88 4.19 -7.88
N ASP A 70 3.80 4.68 -8.70
CA ASP A 70 3.68 5.95 -9.41
C ASP A 70 3.28 5.71 -10.86
N PRO A 71 2.17 6.34 -11.36
CA PRO A 71 1.67 6.06 -12.70
C PRO A 71 2.47 6.75 -13.79
N GLU A 72 3.06 7.92 -13.52
CA GLU A 72 3.69 8.78 -14.52
C GLU A 72 5.08 9.27 -14.12
N ASN A 73 5.89 9.57 -15.13
CA ASN A 73 7.19 10.19 -14.96
C ASN A 73 7.07 11.66 -14.58
N TYR A 74 8.11 12.18 -13.95
CA TYR A 74 8.27 13.61 -13.76
C TYR A 74 8.25 14.36 -15.11
N GLY A 75 7.56 15.48 -15.17
CA GLY A 75 7.38 16.26 -16.39
C GLY A 75 6.13 15.90 -17.20
N GLN A 76 5.47 14.78 -16.86
CA GLN A 76 4.26 14.31 -17.57
C GLN A 76 2.99 14.78 -16.84
N ASN A 77 2.54 15.98 -17.19
CA ASN A 77 1.47 16.69 -16.47
C ASN A 77 0.05 16.46 -17.04
N ASN A 78 -0.20 15.35 -17.73
CA ASN A 78 -1.51 15.04 -18.28
C ASN A 78 -2.31 14.11 -17.36
N THR A 79 -3.40 14.63 -16.80
CA THR A 79 -4.27 13.91 -15.88
C THR A 79 -4.93 12.67 -16.50
N THR A 80 -5.37 12.78 -17.77
CA THR A 80 -6.02 11.67 -18.47
C THR A 80 -5.01 10.55 -18.76
N THR A 81 -3.79 10.91 -19.14
CA THR A 81 -2.73 9.93 -19.35
C THR A 81 -2.38 9.22 -18.05
N ALA A 82 -2.18 9.96 -16.96
CA ALA A 82 -1.90 9.37 -15.65
C ALA A 82 -3.03 8.43 -15.17
N ALA A 83 -4.30 8.83 -15.42
CA ALA A 83 -5.47 8.00 -15.13
C ALA A 83 -5.48 6.69 -15.94
N GLY A 84 -5.19 6.75 -17.24
CA GLY A 84 -5.19 5.57 -18.11
C GLY A 84 -4.05 4.57 -17.85
N ARG A 85 -2.94 5.01 -17.21
CA ARG A 85 -1.79 4.13 -16.95
C ARG A 85 -2.10 2.92 -16.06
N VAL A 86 -3.09 3.03 -15.21
CA VAL A 86 -3.45 1.97 -14.27
C VAL A 86 -4.57 1.05 -14.78
N ASP A 87 -5.07 1.28 -16.00
CA ASP A 87 -6.23 0.54 -16.52
C ASP A 87 -5.97 -0.96 -16.68
N ASP A 88 -4.75 -1.38 -16.95
CA ASP A 88 -4.38 -2.79 -17.09
C ASP A 88 -4.17 -3.51 -15.76
N TYR A 89 -4.17 -2.76 -14.64
CA TYR A 89 -3.95 -3.32 -13.31
C TYR A 89 -5.26 -3.64 -12.61
N ASP A 90 -5.34 -4.82 -12.02
CA ASP A 90 -6.44 -5.26 -11.16
C ASP A 90 -5.88 -6.00 -9.95
N ASN A 91 -5.57 -5.25 -8.90
CA ASN A 91 -4.97 -5.83 -7.69
C ASN A 91 -5.23 -4.97 -6.46
N SER A 92 -5.70 -5.59 -5.39
CA SER A 92 -5.97 -4.89 -4.13
C SER A 92 -4.73 -4.70 -3.24
N TYR A 93 -3.60 -5.35 -3.55
CA TYR A 93 -2.33 -5.15 -2.84
C TYR A 93 -1.48 -4.02 -3.42
N ALA A 94 -2.03 -3.23 -4.35
CA ALA A 94 -1.36 -2.07 -4.90
C ALA A 94 -2.25 -0.84 -4.84
N ALA A 95 -1.64 0.34 -4.68
CA ALA A 95 -2.30 1.64 -4.71
C ALA A 95 -1.43 2.64 -5.47
N SER A 96 -2.05 3.43 -6.36
CA SER A 96 -1.35 4.42 -7.18
C SER A 96 -1.62 5.83 -6.71
N TYR A 97 -0.61 6.70 -6.75
CA TYR A 97 -0.67 8.09 -6.30
C TYR A 97 -0.05 9.04 -7.32
N TRP A 98 -0.66 10.21 -7.52
CA TRP A 98 -0.19 11.24 -8.44
C TRP A 98 -0.72 12.63 -8.01
N PRO A 99 -0.03 13.73 -8.29
CA PRO A 99 1.23 13.92 -9.03
C PRO A 99 2.47 13.89 -8.14
N TRP A 100 3.65 14.11 -8.77
CA TRP A 100 4.93 14.26 -8.09
C TRP A 100 4.91 15.42 -7.09
N CYS A 101 5.71 15.29 -6.02
CA CYS A 101 5.78 16.23 -4.92
C CYS A 101 7.13 16.96 -4.88
N GLN A 102 7.11 18.27 -4.67
CA GLN A 102 8.31 19.05 -4.46
C GLN A 102 8.64 19.15 -2.98
N VAL A 103 9.86 18.81 -2.62
CA VAL A 103 10.40 18.84 -1.27
C VAL A 103 11.72 19.64 -1.25
N ILE A 104 12.18 19.98 -0.05
CA ILE A 104 13.56 20.46 0.15
C ILE A 104 14.43 19.25 0.44
N ASP A 105 15.48 19.08 -0.36
CA ASP A 105 16.51 18.09 -0.08
C ASP A 105 17.27 18.52 1.20
N PRO A 106 17.29 17.69 2.25
CA PRO A 106 17.88 18.05 3.53
C PRO A 106 19.41 18.26 3.45
N ASP A 107 20.08 17.59 2.50
CA ASP A 107 21.53 17.64 2.38
C ASP A 107 22.00 18.87 1.60
N THR A 108 21.29 19.23 0.54
CA THR A 108 21.69 20.33 -0.35
C THR A 108 20.88 21.61 -0.16
N GLY A 109 19.75 21.56 0.53
CA GLY A 109 18.80 22.67 0.67
C GLY A 109 18.06 23.01 -0.64
N GLN A 110 18.27 22.25 -1.71
CA GLN A 110 17.64 22.48 -3.00
C GLN A 110 16.21 21.94 -3.06
N ARG A 111 15.40 22.58 -3.89
CA ARG A 111 14.05 22.08 -4.17
C ARG A 111 14.12 21.01 -5.25
N VAL A 112 13.72 19.80 -4.89
CA VAL A 112 13.70 18.64 -5.78
C VAL A 112 12.28 18.07 -5.88
N PHE A 113 11.97 17.43 -7.01
CA PHE A 113 10.74 16.67 -7.16
C PHE A 113 11.02 15.20 -6.88
N VAL A 114 10.15 14.61 -6.08
CA VAL A 114 10.19 13.18 -5.72
C VAL A 114 8.87 12.49 -6.10
N PRO A 115 8.89 11.19 -6.38
CA PRO A 115 7.68 10.44 -6.67
C PRO A 115 6.65 10.54 -5.54
N ALA A 116 5.38 10.51 -5.90
CA ALA A 116 4.28 10.57 -4.95
C ALA A 116 4.33 9.46 -3.90
N SER A 117 4.68 8.23 -4.30
CA SER A 117 4.80 7.06 -3.43
C SER A 117 5.71 7.31 -2.24
N THR A 118 6.83 8.02 -2.43
CA THR A 118 7.80 8.35 -1.36
C THR A 118 7.16 9.20 -0.26
N MET A 119 6.39 10.22 -0.65
CA MET A 119 5.77 11.12 0.32
C MET A 119 4.55 10.48 1.00
N VAL A 120 3.82 9.66 0.28
CA VAL A 120 2.66 8.92 0.79
C VAL A 120 3.06 7.90 1.86
N LEU A 121 4.25 7.31 1.79
CA LEU A 121 4.80 6.49 2.90
C LEU A 121 4.81 7.25 4.21
N GLY A 122 5.20 8.52 4.19
CA GLY A 122 5.17 9.40 5.36
C GLY A 122 3.75 9.61 5.91
N ALA A 123 2.76 9.81 5.03
CA ALA A 123 1.35 9.91 5.42
C ALA A 123 0.83 8.61 6.06
N TYR A 124 1.22 7.46 5.55
CA TYR A 124 0.85 6.16 6.14
C TYR A 124 1.49 5.98 7.53
N ALA A 125 2.77 6.27 7.65
CA ALA A 125 3.47 6.19 8.93
C ALA A 125 2.87 7.16 9.98
N LYS A 126 2.52 8.38 9.56
CA LYS A 126 1.84 9.37 10.41
C LYS A 126 0.46 8.86 10.84
N ASN A 127 -0.32 8.31 9.92
CA ASN A 127 -1.63 7.71 10.21
C ASN A 127 -1.52 6.57 11.22
N ASP A 128 -0.53 5.69 11.08
CA ASP A 128 -0.32 4.55 11.97
C ASP A 128 0.16 4.98 13.38
N LYS A 129 0.87 6.09 13.45
CA LYS A 129 1.33 6.67 14.72
C LYS A 129 0.21 7.40 15.49
N LEU A 130 -0.67 8.10 14.76
CA LEU A 130 -1.74 8.92 15.36
C LEU A 130 -3.05 8.17 15.57
N GLY A 131 -3.21 7.04 14.91
CA GLY A 131 -4.43 6.24 14.91
C GLY A 131 -4.13 4.77 14.65
N GLU A 132 -4.89 4.17 13.76
CA GLU A 132 -4.83 2.74 13.49
C GLU A 132 -4.56 2.50 12.00
N PRO A 133 -3.93 1.37 11.63
CA PRO A 133 -3.64 1.04 10.23
C PRO A 133 -4.88 0.97 9.32
N TRP A 134 -6.06 0.74 9.90
CA TRP A 134 -7.33 0.70 9.18
C TRP A 134 -8.05 2.04 9.08
N PHE A 135 -7.48 3.12 9.59
CA PHE A 135 -7.96 4.46 9.28
C PHE A 135 -7.44 4.89 7.91
N ALA A 136 -8.27 5.65 7.18
CA ALA A 136 -7.89 6.14 5.87
C ALA A 136 -6.70 7.09 5.96
N PRO A 137 -5.55 6.82 5.32
CA PRO A 137 -4.40 7.71 5.28
C PRO A 137 -4.63 8.81 4.22
N ALA A 138 -5.76 9.48 4.29
CA ALA A 138 -6.21 10.48 3.33
C ALA A 138 -7.10 11.54 4.01
N GLY A 139 -7.32 12.64 3.31
CA GLY A 139 -8.14 13.76 3.77
C GLY A 139 -7.36 14.73 4.66
N VAL A 140 -8.02 15.85 4.98
CA VAL A 140 -7.40 17.01 5.63
C VAL A 140 -6.89 16.73 7.05
N ASN A 141 -7.36 15.69 7.70
CA ASN A 141 -6.97 15.36 9.08
C ASN A 141 -5.77 14.40 9.15
N ARG A 142 -5.64 13.47 8.19
CA ARG A 142 -4.64 12.39 8.24
C ARG A 142 -3.77 12.28 6.99
N GLY A 143 -4.19 12.87 5.89
CA GLY A 143 -3.49 12.80 4.61
C GLY A 143 -2.58 13.98 4.30
N VAL A 144 -2.37 14.91 5.23
CA VAL A 144 -1.50 16.08 5.02
C VAL A 144 -0.05 15.65 4.94
N LEU A 145 0.64 16.16 3.91
CA LEU A 145 2.05 15.90 3.64
C LEU A 145 2.88 17.11 4.12
N ASP A 146 3.31 17.08 5.36
CA ASP A 146 3.93 18.23 6.04
C ASP A 146 5.23 18.73 5.38
N ASN A 147 5.99 17.83 4.73
CA ASN A 147 7.28 18.15 4.11
C ASN A 147 7.16 18.49 2.60
N VAL A 148 5.95 18.57 2.06
CA VAL A 148 5.72 18.87 0.65
C VAL A 148 5.38 20.35 0.47
N ILE A 149 6.17 21.03 -0.35
CA ILE A 149 5.99 22.46 -0.66
C ILE A 149 4.81 22.64 -1.61
N ARG A 150 4.80 21.84 -2.69
CA ARG A 150 3.76 21.84 -3.72
C ARG A 150 3.78 20.55 -4.52
N THR A 151 2.73 20.31 -5.26
CA THR A 151 2.68 19.27 -6.28
C THR A 151 3.19 19.80 -7.63
N GLU A 152 3.68 18.92 -8.50
CA GLU A 152 4.09 19.24 -9.86
C GLU A 152 2.94 19.87 -10.65
N LYS A 153 1.72 19.36 -10.45
CA LYS A 153 0.49 19.88 -11.03
C LYS A 153 -0.55 20.16 -9.95
N THR A 154 -1.10 21.38 -9.98
CA THR A 154 -2.26 21.72 -9.15
C THR A 154 -3.52 21.12 -9.76
N LEU A 155 -4.21 20.26 -8.99
CA LEU A 155 -5.38 19.51 -9.44
C LEU A 155 -6.67 20.29 -9.16
N THR A 156 -7.46 20.51 -10.21
CA THR A 156 -8.86 20.97 -10.08
C THR A 156 -9.76 19.85 -9.54
N LYS A 157 -11.00 20.17 -9.17
CA LYS A 157 -11.96 19.15 -8.78
C LYS A 157 -12.16 18.10 -9.88
N ALA A 158 -12.36 18.53 -11.13
CA ALA A 158 -12.53 17.65 -12.27
C ALA A 158 -11.32 16.72 -12.48
N ASN A 159 -10.09 17.24 -12.32
CA ASN A 159 -8.89 16.41 -12.39
C ASN A 159 -8.87 15.32 -11.30
N ARG A 160 -9.25 15.68 -10.07
CA ARG A 160 -9.30 14.70 -8.96
C ARG A 160 -10.36 13.64 -9.19
N ASP A 161 -11.53 14.03 -9.70
CA ASP A 161 -12.63 13.11 -10.02
C ASP A 161 -12.19 12.11 -11.12
N THR A 162 -11.53 12.59 -12.19
CA THR A 162 -10.97 11.74 -13.25
C THR A 162 -9.98 10.73 -12.71
N LEU A 163 -8.98 11.16 -11.93
CA LEU A 163 -7.99 10.29 -11.33
C LEU A 163 -8.63 9.24 -10.41
N TYR A 164 -9.50 9.71 -9.51
CA TYR A 164 -10.12 8.84 -8.52
C TYR A 164 -11.03 7.79 -9.15
N ASN A 165 -11.76 8.14 -10.22
CA ASN A 165 -12.57 7.17 -10.96
C ASN A 165 -11.71 6.09 -11.62
N SER A 166 -10.52 6.44 -12.09
CA SER A 166 -9.54 5.50 -12.65
C SER A 166 -8.62 4.86 -11.60
N ARG A 167 -8.95 4.93 -10.31
CA ARG A 167 -8.19 4.29 -9.21
C ARG A 167 -6.78 4.87 -8.97
N VAL A 168 -6.51 6.07 -9.45
CA VAL A 168 -5.33 6.85 -9.07
C VAL A 168 -5.72 7.81 -7.95
N ASN A 169 -5.04 7.72 -6.82
CA ASN A 169 -5.32 8.56 -5.66
C ASN A 169 -4.68 9.93 -5.83
N PRO A 170 -5.48 11.01 -5.93
CA PRO A 170 -4.94 12.34 -6.16
C PRO A 170 -4.27 12.92 -4.92
N ILE A 171 -3.15 13.60 -5.12
CA ILE A 171 -2.55 14.51 -4.14
C ILE A 171 -2.96 15.92 -4.53
N ALA A 172 -3.73 16.58 -3.67
CA ALA A 172 -4.31 17.88 -3.93
C ALA A 172 -3.80 18.93 -2.97
N THR A 173 -3.78 20.19 -3.41
CA THR A 173 -3.44 21.34 -2.56
C THR A 173 -4.73 22.05 -2.17
N PHE A 174 -4.93 22.22 -0.87
CA PHE A 174 -6.07 22.95 -0.31
C PHE A 174 -5.57 24.22 0.39
N ALA A 175 -6.29 25.33 0.17
CA ALA A 175 -6.04 26.56 0.93
C ALA A 175 -6.19 26.27 2.44
N ASN A 176 -5.31 26.80 3.26
CA ASN A 176 -5.28 26.64 4.72
C ASN A 176 -4.97 25.23 5.24
N VAL A 177 -4.77 24.22 4.40
CA VAL A 177 -4.42 22.84 4.81
C VAL A 177 -3.08 22.44 4.24
N GLY A 178 -2.78 22.83 3.00
CA GLY A 178 -1.57 22.44 2.29
C GLY A 178 -1.77 21.26 1.35
N VAL A 179 -0.68 20.57 1.05
CA VAL A 179 -0.67 19.41 0.16
C VAL A 179 -1.16 18.18 0.90
N THR A 180 -2.16 17.52 0.33
CA THR A 180 -2.90 16.45 1.03
C THR A 180 -3.20 15.29 0.10
N VAL A 181 -3.00 14.06 0.57
CA VAL A 181 -3.50 12.85 -0.08
C VAL A 181 -5.03 12.87 -0.01
N PHE A 182 -5.70 12.84 -1.15
CA PHE A 182 -7.16 12.98 -1.22
C PHE A 182 -7.85 11.82 -1.94
N GLY A 183 -7.34 10.61 -1.72
CA GLY A 183 -7.89 9.35 -2.22
C GLY A 183 -7.29 8.17 -1.47
N GLN A 184 -8.02 7.04 -1.50
CA GLN A 184 -7.60 5.79 -0.85
C GLN A 184 -8.10 4.55 -1.59
N LYS A 185 -8.12 4.57 -2.91
CA LYS A 185 -8.44 3.39 -3.73
C LYS A 185 -7.22 2.50 -3.91
N THR A 186 -7.45 1.19 -3.91
CA THR A 186 -6.50 0.21 -4.45
C THR A 186 -6.64 0.14 -5.97
N LEU A 187 -5.79 -0.62 -6.64
CA LEU A 187 -5.92 -0.85 -8.09
C LEU A 187 -6.99 -1.88 -8.45
N GLN A 188 -7.74 -2.41 -7.49
CA GLN A 188 -8.80 -3.38 -7.75
C GLN A 188 -9.93 -2.78 -8.59
N LYS A 189 -10.30 -3.47 -9.67
CA LYS A 189 -11.39 -3.07 -10.57
C LYS A 189 -12.76 -3.42 -10.01
N GLN A 190 -12.88 -4.63 -9.47
CA GLN A 190 -14.14 -5.10 -8.92
C GLN A 190 -14.51 -4.29 -7.67
N ALA A 191 -15.73 -3.76 -7.65
CA ALA A 191 -16.27 -3.06 -6.47
C ALA A 191 -16.42 -4.05 -5.31
N SER A 192 -15.64 -3.86 -4.27
CA SER A 192 -15.72 -4.59 -3.00
C SER A 192 -15.08 -3.76 -1.88
N ALA A 193 -15.17 -4.22 -0.65
CA ALA A 193 -14.49 -3.55 0.45
C ALA A 193 -12.98 -3.45 0.25
N LEU A 194 -12.37 -4.35 -0.52
CA LEU A 194 -10.94 -4.39 -0.81
C LEU A 194 -10.50 -3.39 -1.89
N ASP A 195 -11.42 -2.69 -2.53
CA ASP A 195 -11.11 -1.55 -3.40
C ASP A 195 -10.62 -0.33 -2.61
N ARG A 196 -10.60 -0.42 -1.26
CA ARG A 196 -10.13 0.61 -0.34
C ARG A 196 -8.85 0.21 0.37
N VAL A 197 -7.90 1.16 0.40
CA VAL A 197 -6.59 0.97 1.03
C VAL A 197 -6.73 0.66 2.53
N ASN A 198 -7.59 1.39 3.25
CA ASN A 198 -7.78 1.19 4.68
C ASN A 198 -8.28 -0.23 5.02
N VAL A 199 -9.21 -0.79 4.23
CA VAL A 199 -9.69 -2.15 4.43
C VAL A 199 -8.62 -3.18 4.07
N ARG A 200 -7.87 -2.98 2.98
CA ARG A 200 -6.74 -3.87 2.66
C ARG A 200 -5.70 -3.86 3.77
N ARG A 201 -5.38 -2.70 4.32
CA ARG A 201 -4.44 -2.57 5.44
C ARG A 201 -4.96 -3.21 6.73
N LEU A 202 -6.27 -3.11 6.99
CA LEU A 202 -6.90 -3.86 8.09
C LEU A 202 -6.63 -5.34 7.96
N LEU A 203 -6.94 -5.95 6.79
CA LEU A 203 -6.73 -7.38 6.58
C LEU A 203 -5.26 -7.78 6.67
N ILE A 204 -4.33 -6.93 6.23
CA ILE A 204 -2.89 -7.15 6.40
C ILE A 204 -2.53 -7.19 7.89
N ALA A 205 -3.05 -6.26 8.69
CA ALA A 205 -2.82 -6.22 10.15
C ALA A 205 -3.40 -7.45 10.85
N LEU A 206 -4.64 -7.85 10.49
CA LEU A 206 -5.28 -9.05 11.03
C LEU A 206 -4.50 -10.32 10.69
N LYS A 207 -4.12 -10.49 9.41
CA LYS A 207 -3.31 -11.64 8.97
C LYS A 207 -1.99 -11.73 9.72
N ARG A 208 -1.34 -10.59 9.94
CA ARG A 208 -0.06 -10.55 10.67
C ARG A 208 -0.22 -10.99 12.12
N PHE A 209 -1.24 -10.51 12.81
CA PHE A 209 -1.50 -10.87 14.20
C PHE A 209 -1.89 -12.36 14.33
N VAL A 210 -2.90 -12.79 13.58
CA VAL A 210 -3.38 -14.18 13.62
C VAL A 210 -2.30 -15.17 13.20
N GLY A 211 -1.52 -14.83 12.16
CA GLY A 211 -0.37 -15.62 11.73
C GLY A 211 0.72 -15.73 12.80
N GLY A 212 0.99 -14.64 13.52
CA GLY A 212 1.92 -14.65 14.66
C GLY A 212 1.48 -15.56 15.79
N VAL A 213 0.19 -15.53 16.15
CA VAL A 213 -0.39 -16.46 17.14
C VAL A 213 -0.34 -17.91 16.63
N GLY A 214 -0.65 -18.13 15.33
CA GLY A 214 -0.60 -19.45 14.71
C GLY A 214 0.81 -20.04 14.68
N THR A 215 1.84 -19.23 14.48
CA THR A 215 3.24 -19.71 14.48
C THR A 215 3.65 -20.34 15.80
N ASN A 216 3.11 -19.86 16.92
CA ASN A 216 3.38 -20.44 18.24
C ASN A 216 2.72 -21.81 18.45
N LEU A 217 1.78 -22.18 17.59
CA LEU A 217 1.04 -23.44 17.67
C LEU A 217 1.50 -24.47 16.62
N VAL A 218 2.46 -24.09 15.78
CA VAL A 218 3.08 -25.03 14.84
C VAL A 218 3.78 -26.11 15.65
N PHE A 219 3.52 -27.37 15.33
CA PHE A 219 3.97 -28.58 16.05
C PHE A 219 3.21 -28.91 17.34
N GLU A 220 2.23 -28.10 17.78
CA GLU A 220 1.35 -28.48 18.88
C GLU A 220 0.25 -29.45 18.41
N GLN A 221 -0.14 -30.35 19.29
CA GLN A 221 -1.24 -31.29 19.00
C GLN A 221 -2.56 -30.54 18.88
N ASN A 222 -3.40 -30.92 17.92
CA ASN A 222 -4.71 -30.34 17.70
C ASN A 222 -5.73 -30.79 18.74
N THR A 223 -5.52 -30.39 19.97
CA THR A 223 -6.43 -30.67 21.10
C THR A 223 -7.40 -29.52 21.32
N THR A 224 -8.50 -29.80 22.06
CA THR A 224 -9.42 -28.74 22.49
C THR A 224 -8.71 -27.65 23.31
N SER A 225 -7.70 -28.01 24.10
CA SER A 225 -6.91 -27.07 24.88
C SER A 225 -6.13 -26.11 23.99
N THR A 226 -5.44 -26.64 22.97
CA THR A 226 -4.68 -25.85 21.99
C THR A 226 -5.58 -24.90 21.21
N ARG A 227 -6.76 -25.38 20.77
CA ARG A 227 -7.76 -24.54 20.10
C ARG A 227 -8.27 -23.41 21.00
N ASN A 228 -8.58 -23.72 22.25
CA ASN A 228 -9.00 -22.70 23.22
C ASN A 228 -7.91 -21.68 23.52
N SER A 229 -6.65 -22.11 23.57
CA SER A 229 -5.49 -21.20 23.70
C SER A 229 -5.39 -20.22 22.56
N PHE A 230 -5.62 -20.67 21.31
CA PHE A 230 -5.68 -19.79 20.15
C PHE A 230 -6.84 -18.79 20.27
N LEU A 231 -8.05 -19.27 20.54
CA LEU A 231 -9.25 -18.44 20.65
C LEU A 231 -9.11 -17.38 21.76
N SER A 232 -8.48 -17.72 22.88
CA SER A 232 -8.26 -16.81 24.01
C SER A 232 -7.32 -15.65 23.68
N GLN A 233 -6.49 -15.77 22.64
CA GLN A 233 -5.60 -14.72 22.17
C GLN A 233 -6.22 -13.93 21.01
N VAL A 234 -6.89 -14.60 20.06
CA VAL A 234 -7.41 -13.98 18.85
C VAL A 234 -8.70 -13.21 19.12
N ASN A 235 -9.64 -13.75 19.90
CA ASN A 235 -10.92 -13.08 20.16
C ASN A 235 -10.75 -11.71 20.84
N PRO A 236 -9.99 -11.54 21.93
CA PRO A 236 -9.81 -10.21 22.54
C PRO A 236 -9.16 -9.21 21.61
N TYR A 237 -8.24 -9.66 20.74
CA TYR A 237 -7.66 -8.78 19.73
C TYR A 237 -8.70 -8.28 18.72
N LEU A 238 -9.51 -9.19 18.17
CA LEU A 238 -10.56 -8.84 17.22
C LEU A 238 -11.65 -7.97 17.87
N GLU A 239 -12.01 -8.21 19.13
CA GLU A 239 -12.90 -7.35 19.91
C GLU A 239 -12.30 -5.92 20.05
N SER A 240 -11.01 -5.82 20.36
CA SER A 240 -10.30 -4.55 20.41
C SER A 240 -10.31 -3.82 19.05
N VAL A 241 -10.12 -4.54 17.94
CA VAL A 241 -10.22 -3.98 16.60
C VAL A 241 -11.64 -3.49 16.29
N GLN A 242 -12.66 -4.25 16.71
CA GLN A 242 -14.06 -3.87 16.57
C GLN A 242 -14.38 -2.59 17.38
N GLN A 243 -13.97 -2.52 18.64
CA GLN A 243 -14.15 -1.35 19.50
C GLN A 243 -13.47 -0.10 18.90
N ARG A 244 -12.33 -0.28 18.21
CA ARG A 244 -11.60 0.77 17.50
C ARG A 244 -12.06 0.98 16.06
N GLN A 245 -13.30 0.58 15.74
CA GLN A 245 -13.96 0.82 14.45
C GLN A 245 -13.27 0.16 13.23
N GLY A 246 -12.48 -0.89 13.44
CA GLY A 246 -11.86 -1.65 12.36
C GLY A 246 -12.80 -2.68 11.76
N LEU A 247 -13.63 -3.30 12.59
CA LEU A 247 -14.57 -4.35 12.20
C LEU A 247 -15.99 -4.00 12.67
N TYR A 248 -16.98 -4.31 11.86
CA TYR A 248 -18.38 -4.25 12.29
C TYR A 248 -18.78 -5.48 13.09
N ALA A 249 -18.40 -6.65 12.59
CA ALA A 249 -18.60 -7.96 13.23
C ALA A 249 -17.48 -8.91 12.81
N PHE A 250 -17.23 -9.91 13.64
CA PHE A 250 -16.30 -10.99 13.32
C PHE A 250 -16.81 -12.30 13.92
N LYS A 251 -16.32 -13.41 13.40
CA LYS A 251 -16.52 -14.75 13.96
C LYS A 251 -15.24 -15.55 13.74
N VAL A 252 -14.74 -16.15 14.82
CA VAL A 252 -13.63 -17.10 14.76
C VAL A 252 -14.21 -18.48 15.00
N VAL A 253 -13.98 -19.39 14.07
CA VAL A 253 -14.42 -20.78 14.16
C VAL A 253 -13.18 -21.66 14.32
N MET A 254 -13.10 -22.39 15.43
CA MET A 254 -12.03 -23.32 15.72
C MET A 254 -12.58 -24.45 16.61
N ASP A 255 -13.54 -25.18 16.06
CA ASP A 255 -14.27 -26.25 16.72
C ASP A 255 -14.31 -27.54 15.87
N SER A 256 -15.10 -28.50 16.22
CA SER A 256 -15.22 -29.76 15.49
C SER A 256 -15.78 -29.63 14.08
N SER A 257 -16.40 -28.48 13.73
CA SER A 257 -16.95 -28.27 12.39
C SER A 257 -15.84 -28.01 11.33
N ASN A 258 -14.70 -27.45 11.74
CA ASN A 258 -13.54 -27.20 10.88
C ASN A 258 -12.26 -27.95 11.32
N ASN A 259 -12.34 -28.76 12.38
CA ASN A 259 -11.31 -29.67 12.86
C ASN A 259 -11.92 -31.07 13.00
N THR A 260 -12.21 -31.70 11.87
CA THR A 260 -12.72 -33.05 11.79
C THR A 260 -11.61 -34.07 11.98
N ALA A 261 -11.96 -35.33 12.26
CA ALA A 261 -10.99 -36.43 12.42
C ALA A 261 -10.09 -36.62 11.17
N ASP A 262 -10.61 -36.28 10.00
CA ASP A 262 -9.85 -36.35 8.73
C ASP A 262 -8.84 -35.20 8.52
N VAL A 263 -8.94 -34.15 9.34
CA VAL A 263 -8.05 -32.95 9.27
C VAL A 263 -7.02 -32.99 10.41
N ILE A 264 -7.27 -33.75 11.45
CA ILE A 264 -6.40 -33.97 12.61
C ILE A 264 -5.44 -35.13 12.36
#